data_e4e44f355ffc9d71c890f349707e7b73
#
_entry.id   e4e44f355ffc9d71c890f349707e7b73
#
_cell.length_a   1.000
_cell.length_b   1.000
_cell.length_c   1.000
_cell.angle_alpha   90.00
_cell.angle_beta   90.00
_cell.angle_gamma   90.00
#
_symmetry.space_group_name_H-M   'P 1'
#
loop_
_entity.id
_entity.type
_entity.pdbx_description
1 polymer ?
#
loop_
_entity_poly.entity_id
_entity_poly.type
_entity_poly.pdbx_seq_one_letter_code
_entity_poly.pdbx_strand_id
1 'polypeptide(L)'
;MIDTAQDLEEYRKRLRQALDNQFLRAAQASFFAAYPEGRARALSGVDFEALREEIARGKDQALPRLEELYEAFKARAEAAGVRVHLAGTAREANEIIASIAKDRGVKKIVKSKSMTAEETFLNHHLEQEGLTVVETDLGEWIIQLRHEGPSHMVLPAIHLSRGQVAELFSRVTGDSLDPDDIGKLVKVARRELRKEFLSADMGISGANFAIADSGTLGILTNEGNGRLTTTLPPIHVALVGLDKLVPDLAAALRILKVLPKNATGQVITSYVTWITGATECRPGPEGRKEMHVVFLDNGRLALARDPVFSEVLRCIRCGACANVCPIYALVGGHNYGHVYIGAIGLILTYFYHGRQNDRAIVQNCLNCLACKAVCPVGINLPLIIKEVHGQILAEEEERPLKNRLLRRVLKNRRLFHFLLRRASLAQRPFARKGFIRHLPFFFGKEHEFRSLPTVVATPLRDRWPRLAGQETASPRTRVALFGGCLVDFVYPEQGEALVKLLRDRQVRVDYPLEQTCCGLPAKCMGELDLAREVALQNLRALDPADYDQILTLCASCGSHIKETYPLLLAREPGVGVKARQLAAKMMDFSSFLTEVLKVSPEEFLARNRKVAYHAPCHLCRGLQ
;
A
#
# COMPACT_ATOMS: atom_id res chain seq x y z
N MET A 1 20.64 -11.28 1.58
CA MET A 1 19.44 -11.11 2.45
C MET A 1 19.25 -9.64 2.75
N ILE A 2 18.04 -9.13 2.58
CA ILE A 2 17.71 -7.80 3.08
C ILE A 2 17.57 -7.95 4.59
N ASP A 3 18.63 -7.55 5.31
CA ASP A 3 18.59 -7.52 6.77
C ASP A 3 17.69 -6.36 7.18
N THR A 4 16.43 -6.66 7.48
CA THR A 4 15.52 -5.64 8.03
C THR A 4 15.95 -5.38 9.46
N ALA A 5 16.34 -4.15 9.71
CA ALA A 5 16.82 -3.72 11.01
C ALA A 5 15.84 -4.12 12.12
N GLN A 6 16.23 -5.07 12.92
CA GLN A 6 15.52 -5.46 14.14
C GLN A 6 15.52 -4.31 15.14
N ASP A 7 16.52 -3.44 15.07
CA ASP A 7 16.65 -2.22 15.89
C ASP A 7 16.07 -1.00 15.16
N LEU A 8 15.14 -0.31 15.81
CA LEU A 8 14.55 0.94 15.34
C LEU A 8 15.60 2.05 15.13
N GLU A 9 16.69 2.04 15.87
CA GLU A 9 17.74 3.05 15.76
C GLU A 9 18.58 2.83 14.49
N GLU A 10 18.97 1.59 14.20
CA GLU A 10 19.66 1.25 12.96
C GLU A 10 18.77 1.51 11.73
N TYR A 11 17.48 1.19 11.83
CA TYR A 11 16.53 1.51 10.76
C TYR A 11 16.43 3.02 10.51
N ARG A 12 16.37 3.85 11.56
CA ARG A 12 16.38 5.31 11.44
C ARG A 12 17.66 5.84 10.78
N LYS A 13 18.81 5.24 11.08
CA LYS A 13 20.08 5.57 10.44
C LYS A 13 20.06 5.28 8.94
N ARG A 14 19.56 4.11 8.56
CA ARG A 14 19.37 3.73 7.13
C ARG A 14 18.42 4.69 6.41
N LEU A 15 17.31 5.08 7.04
CA LEU A 15 16.40 6.09 6.47
C LEU A 15 17.10 7.44 6.22
N ARG A 16 17.93 7.92 7.15
CA ARG A 16 18.71 9.15 6.96
C ARG A 16 19.68 9.02 5.79
N GLN A 17 20.41 7.92 5.70
CA GLN A 17 21.31 7.66 4.57
C GLN A 17 20.58 7.64 3.23
N ALA A 18 19.38 7.06 3.17
CA ALA A 18 18.55 7.06 1.96
C ALA A 18 18.08 8.48 1.59
N LEU A 19 17.70 9.29 2.58
CA LEU A 19 17.30 10.68 2.37
C LEU A 19 18.45 11.56 1.85
N ASP A 20 19.69 11.26 2.23
CA ASP A 20 20.89 11.95 1.78
C ASP A 20 21.37 11.48 0.39
N ASN A 21 20.89 10.33 -0.09
CA ASN A 21 21.25 9.79 -1.42
C ASN A 21 20.55 10.58 -2.54
N GLN A 22 21.26 11.58 -3.07
CA GLN A 22 20.73 12.47 -4.13
C GLN A 22 20.37 11.73 -5.41
N PHE A 23 21.13 10.69 -5.78
CA PHE A 23 20.85 9.90 -6.99
C PHE A 23 19.54 9.12 -6.83
N LEU A 24 19.37 8.38 -5.73
CA LEU A 24 18.14 7.64 -5.44
C LEU A 24 16.92 8.59 -5.48
N ARG A 25 17.04 9.76 -4.86
CA ARG A 25 15.96 10.76 -4.83
C ARG A 25 15.63 11.30 -6.22
N ALA A 26 16.63 11.57 -7.06
CA ALA A 26 16.42 12.06 -8.43
C ALA A 26 15.77 10.98 -9.31
N ALA A 27 16.25 9.74 -9.26
CA ALA A 27 15.71 8.61 -10.00
C ALA A 27 14.24 8.34 -9.60
N GLN A 28 13.95 8.30 -8.30
CA GLN A 28 12.60 8.13 -7.80
C GLN A 28 11.69 9.31 -8.18
N ALA A 29 12.14 10.56 -8.03
CA ALA A 29 11.36 11.74 -8.38
C ALA A 29 10.95 11.75 -9.86
N SER A 30 11.86 11.40 -10.76
CA SER A 30 11.58 11.28 -12.20
C SER A 30 10.50 10.24 -12.49
N PHE A 31 10.62 9.06 -11.91
CA PHE A 31 9.63 8.00 -12.06
C PHE A 31 8.25 8.40 -11.49
N PHE A 32 8.23 8.99 -10.29
CA PHE A 32 7.00 9.44 -9.65
C PHE A 32 6.28 10.58 -10.39
N ALA A 33 7.03 11.42 -11.10
CA ALA A 33 6.44 12.45 -11.96
C ALA A 33 5.81 11.84 -13.23
N ALA A 34 6.47 10.87 -13.84
CA ALA A 34 6.03 10.27 -15.10
C ALA A 34 4.90 9.23 -14.93
N TYR A 35 4.90 8.47 -13.84
CA TYR A 35 3.97 7.35 -13.64
C TYR A 35 2.49 7.76 -13.63
N PRO A 36 2.03 8.81 -12.92
CA PRO A 36 0.61 9.19 -12.92
C PRO A 36 0.08 9.52 -14.32
N GLU A 37 0.86 10.22 -15.14
CA GLU A 37 0.47 10.56 -16.51
C GLU A 37 0.42 9.33 -17.41
N GLY A 38 1.45 8.46 -17.34
CA GLY A 38 1.48 7.20 -18.09
C GLY A 38 0.29 6.32 -17.75
N ARG A 39 0.00 6.18 -16.44
CA ARG A 39 -1.16 5.43 -15.96
C ARG A 39 -2.49 6.03 -16.43
N ALA A 40 -2.66 7.35 -16.34
CA ALA A 40 -3.88 8.03 -16.78
C ALA A 40 -4.11 7.82 -18.29
N ARG A 41 -3.07 7.95 -19.13
CA ARG A 41 -3.15 7.65 -20.57
C ARG A 41 -3.53 6.18 -20.83
N ALA A 42 -2.92 5.25 -20.12
CA ALA A 42 -3.19 3.82 -20.28
C ALA A 42 -4.62 3.43 -19.85
N LEU A 43 -5.23 4.16 -18.94
CA LEU A 43 -6.61 3.96 -18.47
C LEU A 43 -7.64 4.79 -19.24
N SER A 44 -7.22 5.62 -20.20
CA SER A 44 -8.16 6.40 -21.02
C SER A 44 -9.16 5.49 -21.73
N GLY A 45 -10.45 5.81 -21.62
CA GLY A 45 -11.53 5.00 -22.18
C GLY A 45 -11.88 3.71 -21.40
N VAL A 46 -11.29 3.52 -20.20
CA VAL A 46 -11.63 2.40 -19.31
C VAL A 46 -12.39 2.95 -18.11
N ASP A 47 -13.57 2.38 -17.84
CA ASP A 47 -14.23 2.60 -16.55
C ASP A 47 -13.46 1.82 -15.47
N PHE A 48 -12.46 2.51 -14.91
CA PHE A 48 -11.55 1.90 -13.94
C PHE A 48 -12.26 1.50 -12.65
N GLU A 49 -13.23 2.27 -12.19
CA GLU A 49 -13.94 1.99 -10.93
C GLU A 49 -14.83 0.75 -11.07
N ALA A 50 -15.61 0.67 -12.13
CA ALA A 50 -16.45 -0.51 -12.40
C ALA A 50 -15.60 -1.78 -12.57
N LEU A 51 -14.48 -1.69 -13.29
CA LEU A 51 -13.58 -2.83 -13.51
C LEU A 51 -12.87 -3.24 -12.21
N ARG A 52 -12.45 -2.28 -11.38
CA ARG A 52 -11.87 -2.52 -10.04
C ARG A 52 -12.83 -3.28 -9.14
N GLU A 53 -14.10 -2.85 -9.09
CA GLU A 53 -15.14 -3.52 -8.29
C GLU A 53 -15.45 -4.92 -8.81
N GLU A 54 -15.50 -5.11 -10.13
CA GLU A 54 -15.71 -6.42 -10.74
C GLU A 54 -14.60 -7.40 -10.38
N ILE A 55 -13.33 -6.97 -10.46
CA ILE A 55 -12.18 -7.80 -10.10
C ILE A 55 -12.18 -8.09 -8.59
N ALA A 56 -12.44 -7.10 -7.75
CA ALA A 56 -12.51 -7.28 -6.30
C ALA A 56 -13.57 -8.32 -5.92
N ARG A 57 -14.80 -8.19 -6.45
CA ARG A 57 -15.88 -9.18 -6.24
C ARG A 57 -15.51 -10.58 -6.71
N GLY A 58 -14.91 -10.70 -7.91
CA GLY A 58 -14.47 -11.99 -8.42
C GLY A 58 -13.41 -12.65 -7.55
N LYS A 59 -12.45 -11.87 -7.04
CA LYS A 59 -11.46 -12.36 -6.08
C LYS A 59 -12.10 -12.76 -4.75
N ASP A 60 -13.02 -11.97 -4.21
CA ASP A 60 -13.73 -12.30 -2.95
C ASP A 60 -14.54 -13.59 -3.06
N GLN A 61 -15.12 -13.86 -4.21
CA GLN A 61 -15.84 -15.11 -4.48
C GLN A 61 -14.87 -16.31 -4.61
N ALA A 62 -13.65 -16.09 -5.08
CA ALA A 62 -12.65 -17.14 -5.25
C ALA A 62 -11.93 -17.48 -3.94
N LEU A 63 -11.65 -16.49 -3.06
CA LEU A 63 -10.86 -16.68 -1.84
C LEU A 63 -11.40 -17.77 -0.90
N PRO A 64 -12.70 -17.88 -0.59
CA PRO A 64 -13.21 -18.95 0.24
C PRO A 64 -13.14 -20.34 -0.42
N ARG A 65 -12.90 -20.40 -1.73
CA ARG A 65 -12.90 -21.61 -2.56
C ARG A 65 -11.49 -22.00 -3.03
N LEU A 66 -10.43 -21.48 -2.42
CA LEU A 66 -9.06 -21.74 -2.89
C LEU A 66 -8.72 -23.23 -2.90
N GLU A 67 -9.17 -24.00 -1.93
CA GLU A 67 -8.96 -25.47 -1.88
C GLU A 67 -9.70 -26.19 -3.04
N GLU A 68 -10.95 -25.81 -3.30
CA GLU A 68 -11.74 -26.33 -4.45
C GLU A 68 -11.08 -25.97 -5.78
N LEU A 69 -10.65 -24.71 -5.94
CA LEU A 69 -9.97 -24.25 -7.16
C LEU A 69 -8.62 -24.94 -7.36
N TYR A 70 -7.89 -25.23 -6.27
CA TYR A 70 -6.66 -26.00 -6.34
C TYR A 70 -6.91 -27.43 -6.84
N GLU A 71 -7.89 -28.14 -6.30
CA GLU A 71 -8.20 -29.51 -6.72
C GLU A 71 -8.68 -29.54 -8.20
N ALA A 72 -9.49 -28.56 -8.62
CA ALA A 72 -9.90 -28.43 -10.01
C ALA A 72 -8.71 -28.18 -10.94
N PHE A 73 -7.80 -27.25 -10.56
CA PHE A 73 -6.58 -26.99 -11.31
C PHE A 73 -5.72 -28.25 -11.42
N LYS A 74 -5.48 -28.93 -10.29
CA LYS A 74 -4.67 -30.14 -10.21
C LYS A 74 -5.18 -31.22 -11.15
N ALA A 75 -6.47 -31.54 -11.09
CA ALA A 75 -7.06 -32.56 -11.94
C ALA A 75 -6.88 -32.27 -13.46
N ARG A 76 -7.04 -31.00 -13.87
CA ARG A 76 -6.86 -30.59 -15.27
C ARG A 76 -5.40 -30.58 -15.71
N ALA A 77 -4.50 -30.08 -14.86
CA ALA A 77 -3.08 -30.01 -15.14
C ALA A 77 -2.45 -31.42 -15.21
N GLU A 78 -2.83 -32.31 -14.30
CA GLU A 78 -2.36 -33.72 -14.31
C GLU A 78 -2.87 -34.45 -15.54
N ALA A 79 -4.10 -34.22 -15.98
CA ALA A 79 -4.62 -34.75 -17.23
C ALA A 79 -3.84 -34.26 -18.48
N ALA A 80 -3.20 -33.09 -18.40
CA ALA A 80 -2.29 -32.53 -19.40
C ALA A 80 -0.82 -32.96 -19.23
N GLY A 81 -0.53 -33.90 -18.30
CA GLY A 81 0.81 -34.45 -18.06
C GLY A 81 1.69 -33.60 -17.15
N VAL A 82 1.13 -32.65 -16.40
CA VAL A 82 1.84 -31.86 -15.39
C VAL A 82 1.84 -32.57 -14.05
N ARG A 83 2.93 -32.50 -13.30
CA ARG A 83 2.97 -32.96 -11.90
C ARG A 83 2.67 -31.78 -10.97
N VAL A 84 1.64 -31.90 -10.15
CA VAL A 84 1.19 -30.83 -9.26
C VAL A 84 1.52 -31.18 -7.80
N HIS A 85 2.14 -30.24 -7.12
CA HIS A 85 2.55 -30.34 -5.71
C HIS A 85 1.91 -29.23 -4.90
N LEU A 86 1.64 -29.50 -3.63
CA LEU A 86 1.21 -28.50 -2.65
C LEU A 86 2.23 -28.44 -1.51
N ALA A 87 2.72 -27.23 -1.22
CA ALA A 87 3.61 -26.95 -0.12
C ALA A 87 2.89 -26.05 0.91
N GLY A 88 2.87 -26.49 2.16
CA GLY A 88 2.30 -25.73 3.27
C GLY A 88 3.17 -24.55 3.72
N THR A 89 4.48 -24.65 3.52
CA THR A 89 5.46 -23.66 3.95
C THR A 89 6.47 -23.31 2.85
N ALA A 90 7.13 -22.15 2.99
CA ALA A 90 8.20 -21.71 2.11
C ALA A 90 9.36 -22.74 2.06
N ARG A 91 9.72 -23.33 3.21
CA ARG A 91 10.75 -24.35 3.31
C ARG A 91 10.39 -25.62 2.54
N GLU A 92 9.18 -26.11 2.71
CA GLU A 92 8.69 -27.29 2.00
C GLU A 92 8.67 -27.10 0.48
N ALA A 93 8.25 -25.91 0.01
CA ALA A 93 8.29 -25.58 -1.42
C ALA A 93 9.71 -25.63 -1.99
N ASN A 94 10.67 -25.08 -1.26
CA ASN A 94 12.08 -25.10 -1.66
C ASN A 94 12.65 -26.53 -1.66
N GLU A 95 12.33 -27.35 -0.65
CA GLU A 95 12.74 -28.75 -0.55
C GLU A 95 12.17 -29.59 -1.71
N ILE A 96 10.89 -29.39 -2.07
CA ILE A 96 10.28 -30.05 -3.23
C ILE A 96 11.03 -29.69 -4.52
N ILE A 97 11.33 -28.43 -4.76
CA ILE A 97 12.02 -27.98 -5.97
C ILE A 97 13.46 -28.52 -6.01
N ALA A 98 14.16 -28.48 -4.88
CA ALA A 98 15.51 -29.03 -4.76
C ALA A 98 15.54 -30.55 -5.00
N SER A 99 14.55 -31.31 -4.48
CA SER A 99 14.42 -32.75 -4.74
C SER A 99 14.22 -33.03 -6.22
N ILE A 100 13.29 -32.34 -6.89
CA ILE A 100 13.08 -32.46 -8.33
C ILE A 100 14.40 -32.23 -9.09
N ALA A 101 15.16 -31.20 -8.72
CA ALA A 101 16.44 -30.91 -9.35
C ALA A 101 17.47 -32.02 -9.13
N LYS A 102 17.62 -32.50 -7.89
CA LYS A 102 18.56 -33.58 -7.54
C LYS A 102 18.24 -34.91 -8.22
N ASP A 103 16.97 -35.30 -8.20
CA ASP A 103 16.51 -36.57 -8.80
C ASP A 103 16.74 -36.62 -10.31
N ARG A 104 16.88 -35.47 -10.95
CA ARG A 104 17.11 -35.31 -12.40
C ARG A 104 18.56 -34.92 -12.74
N GLY A 105 19.44 -34.84 -11.77
CA GLY A 105 20.84 -34.48 -11.98
C GLY A 105 21.05 -33.05 -12.49
N VAL A 106 20.13 -32.15 -12.18
CA VAL A 106 20.18 -30.72 -12.56
C VAL A 106 21.41 -30.08 -11.91
N LYS A 107 22.14 -29.30 -12.70
CA LYS A 107 23.29 -28.48 -12.22
C LYS A 107 23.03 -26.99 -12.41
N LYS A 108 22.37 -26.63 -13.52
CA LYS A 108 22.13 -25.24 -13.89
C LYS A 108 20.65 -24.96 -14.07
N ILE A 109 20.20 -23.92 -13.41
CA ILE A 109 18.81 -23.43 -13.40
C ILE A 109 18.76 -22.02 -13.97
N VAL A 110 17.84 -21.76 -14.91
CA VAL A 110 17.47 -20.41 -15.32
C VAL A 110 16.13 -20.05 -14.69
N LYS A 111 16.01 -18.86 -14.12
CA LYS A 111 14.79 -18.42 -13.44
C LYS A 111 14.24 -17.15 -14.08
N SER A 112 12.95 -17.13 -14.41
CA SER A 112 12.24 -15.89 -14.71
C SER A 112 11.76 -15.25 -13.41
N LYS A 113 11.68 -13.92 -13.39
CA LYS A 113 11.24 -13.17 -12.22
C LYS A 113 9.97 -13.75 -11.59
N SER A 114 10.03 -14.04 -10.30
CA SER A 114 8.91 -14.58 -9.53
C SER A 114 8.92 -14.04 -8.10
N MET A 115 7.91 -13.24 -7.77
CA MET A 115 7.77 -12.74 -6.39
C MET A 115 7.50 -13.85 -5.37
N THR A 116 6.91 -14.98 -5.80
CA THR A 116 6.72 -16.14 -4.92
C THR A 116 8.05 -16.85 -4.64
N ALA A 117 8.96 -16.91 -5.61
CA ALA A 117 10.29 -17.45 -5.40
C ALA A 117 11.15 -16.53 -4.51
N GLU A 118 11.00 -15.21 -4.64
CA GLU A 118 11.65 -14.26 -3.73
C GLU A 118 11.10 -14.40 -2.29
N GLU A 119 9.78 -14.62 -2.12
CA GLU A 119 9.13 -14.85 -0.82
C GLU A 119 9.75 -16.04 -0.08
N THR A 120 10.10 -17.10 -0.80
CA THR A 120 10.69 -18.31 -0.20
C THR A 120 12.22 -18.27 -0.11
N PHE A 121 12.89 -17.21 -0.61
CA PHE A 121 14.34 -17.14 -0.76
C PHE A 121 14.90 -18.34 -1.56
N LEU A 122 14.17 -18.74 -2.62
CA LEU A 122 14.45 -19.96 -3.37
C LEU A 122 15.88 -20.01 -3.94
N ASN A 123 16.39 -18.90 -4.51
CA ASN A 123 17.75 -18.88 -5.08
C ASN A 123 18.79 -19.26 -4.03
N HIS A 124 18.71 -18.65 -2.86
CA HIS A 124 19.64 -18.92 -1.76
C HIS A 124 19.61 -20.40 -1.33
N HIS A 125 18.41 -20.97 -1.21
CA HIS A 125 18.25 -22.38 -0.86
C HIS A 125 18.86 -23.31 -1.92
N LEU A 126 18.60 -23.07 -3.21
CA LEU A 126 19.14 -23.89 -4.30
C LEU A 126 20.67 -23.78 -4.43
N GLU A 127 21.22 -22.58 -4.21
CA GLU A 127 22.67 -22.34 -4.18
C GLU A 127 23.35 -23.07 -3.02
N GLN A 128 22.71 -23.13 -1.83
CA GLN A 128 23.19 -23.94 -0.70
C GLN A 128 23.18 -25.45 -1.00
N GLU A 129 22.25 -25.89 -1.87
CA GLU A 129 22.20 -27.27 -2.36
C GLU A 129 23.22 -27.56 -3.50
N GLY A 130 24.10 -26.60 -3.83
CA GLY A 130 25.13 -26.71 -4.86
C GLY A 130 24.66 -26.51 -6.29
N LEU A 131 23.47 -25.92 -6.50
CA LEU A 131 22.93 -25.66 -7.82
C LEU A 131 23.29 -24.22 -8.27
N THR A 132 23.56 -24.06 -9.56
CA THR A 132 23.76 -22.73 -10.13
C THR A 132 22.41 -22.14 -10.58
N VAL A 133 22.01 -21.01 -10.03
CA VAL A 133 20.77 -20.30 -10.39
C VAL A 133 21.07 -18.99 -11.08
N VAL A 134 20.52 -18.77 -12.27
CA VAL A 134 20.71 -17.55 -13.06
C VAL A 134 19.37 -16.85 -13.29
N GLU A 135 19.27 -15.62 -12.84
CA GLU A 135 18.14 -14.74 -13.15
C GLU A 135 18.15 -14.32 -14.62
N THR A 136 17.00 -14.32 -15.25
CA THR A 136 16.89 -14.05 -16.69
C THR A 136 16.13 -12.76 -17.05
N ASP A 137 15.44 -12.14 -16.08
CA ASP A 137 14.96 -10.77 -16.21
C ASP A 137 16.15 -9.82 -16.11
N LEU A 138 16.25 -8.83 -17.00
CA LEU A 138 17.41 -7.94 -17.04
C LEU A 138 17.64 -7.23 -15.71
N GLY A 139 16.58 -6.72 -15.10
CA GLY A 139 16.68 -6.03 -13.82
C GLY A 139 17.08 -6.97 -12.68
N GLU A 140 16.51 -8.18 -12.62
CA GLU A 140 16.87 -9.19 -11.62
C GLU A 140 18.29 -9.71 -11.82
N TRP A 141 18.74 -9.89 -13.07
CA TRP A 141 20.12 -10.30 -13.36
C TRP A 141 21.13 -9.25 -12.88
N ILE A 142 20.85 -7.97 -13.11
CA ILE A 142 21.68 -6.86 -12.60
C ILE A 142 21.76 -6.92 -11.07
N ILE A 143 20.64 -7.11 -10.38
CA ILE A 143 20.57 -7.21 -8.91
C ILE A 143 21.34 -8.44 -8.42
N GLN A 144 21.17 -9.60 -9.07
CA GLN A 144 21.91 -10.83 -8.75
C GLN A 144 23.43 -10.63 -8.87
N LEU A 145 23.91 -10.01 -9.95
CA LEU A 145 25.33 -9.70 -10.15
C LEU A 145 25.91 -8.72 -9.11
N ARG A 146 25.04 -7.92 -8.48
CA ARG A 146 25.41 -7.01 -7.38
C ARG A 146 25.30 -7.61 -5.99
N HIS A 147 24.73 -8.81 -5.89
CA HIS A 147 24.40 -9.45 -4.61
C HIS A 147 23.49 -8.57 -3.73
N GLU A 148 22.53 -7.87 -4.33
CA GLU A 148 21.57 -7.00 -3.67
C GLU A 148 20.15 -7.57 -3.80
N GLY A 149 19.21 -7.09 -2.96
CA GLY A 149 17.78 -7.35 -3.15
C GLY A 149 17.13 -6.36 -4.15
N PRO A 150 15.97 -6.70 -4.71
CA PRO A 150 15.25 -5.80 -5.61
C PRO A 150 14.72 -4.57 -4.85
N SER A 151 14.82 -3.38 -5.49
CA SER A 151 14.28 -2.13 -4.93
C SER A 151 12.83 -1.87 -5.33
N HIS A 152 12.28 -2.61 -6.29
CA HIS A 152 10.89 -2.52 -6.76
C HIS A 152 10.39 -3.86 -7.28
N MET A 153 9.11 -4.18 -7.03
CA MET A 153 8.51 -5.46 -7.46
C MET A 153 8.46 -5.67 -8.98
N VAL A 154 8.43 -4.59 -9.77
CA VAL A 154 8.35 -4.64 -11.24
C VAL A 154 9.62 -4.10 -11.90
N LEU A 155 10.31 -3.15 -11.26
CA LEU A 155 11.52 -2.48 -11.75
C LEU A 155 12.66 -2.68 -10.75
N PRO A 156 13.23 -3.89 -10.60
CA PRO A 156 14.11 -4.26 -9.49
C PRO A 156 15.34 -3.37 -9.35
N ALA A 157 15.93 -2.94 -10.46
CA ALA A 157 17.16 -2.14 -10.53
C ALA A 157 16.92 -0.61 -10.64
N ILE A 158 15.73 -0.10 -10.32
CA ILE A 158 15.37 1.33 -10.47
C ILE A 158 16.30 2.28 -9.68
N HIS A 159 16.97 1.79 -8.65
CA HIS A 159 17.91 2.54 -7.82
C HIS A 159 19.33 2.65 -8.39
N LEU A 160 19.60 2.04 -9.56
CA LEU A 160 20.91 2.03 -10.19
C LEU A 160 20.98 3.01 -11.38
N SER A 161 22.11 3.66 -11.52
CA SER A 161 22.41 4.48 -12.69
C SER A 161 22.92 3.64 -13.86
N ARG A 162 22.78 4.16 -15.08
CA ARG A 162 23.36 3.56 -16.29
C ARG A 162 24.89 3.36 -16.15
N GLY A 163 25.58 4.32 -15.51
CA GLY A 163 27.01 4.22 -15.24
C GLY A 163 27.35 3.01 -14.36
N GLN A 164 26.62 2.80 -13.27
CA GLN A 164 26.81 1.64 -12.40
C GLN A 164 26.51 0.32 -13.11
N VAL A 165 25.52 0.28 -14.01
CA VAL A 165 25.23 -0.90 -14.83
C VAL A 165 26.33 -1.16 -15.85
N ALA A 166 26.83 -0.11 -16.54
CA ALA A 166 27.92 -0.22 -17.49
C ALA A 166 29.21 -0.72 -16.83
N GLU A 167 29.56 -0.20 -15.65
CA GLU A 167 30.71 -0.67 -14.85
C GLU A 167 30.55 -2.15 -14.45
N LEU A 168 29.37 -2.54 -14.00
CA LEU A 168 29.06 -3.92 -13.64
C LEU A 168 29.24 -4.87 -14.83
N PHE A 169 28.68 -4.51 -15.99
CA PHE A 169 28.77 -5.31 -17.20
C PHE A 169 30.19 -5.32 -17.76
N SER A 170 30.95 -4.24 -17.62
CA SER A 170 32.37 -4.19 -17.98
C SER A 170 33.20 -5.20 -17.17
N ARG A 171 32.90 -5.35 -15.88
CA ARG A 171 33.54 -6.36 -15.03
C ARG A 171 33.18 -7.80 -15.44
N VAL A 172 31.92 -8.03 -15.82
CA VAL A 172 31.45 -9.37 -16.24
C VAL A 172 32.04 -9.80 -17.58
N THR A 173 32.21 -8.85 -18.52
CA THR A 173 32.65 -9.16 -19.89
C THR A 173 34.15 -8.97 -20.13
N GLY A 174 34.82 -8.20 -19.27
CA GLY A 174 36.20 -7.74 -19.51
C GLY A 174 36.32 -6.59 -20.52
N ASP A 175 35.19 -6.11 -21.11
CA ASP A 175 35.14 -5.03 -22.08
C ASP A 175 34.90 -3.67 -21.39
N SER A 176 35.40 -2.59 -21.94
CA SER A 176 35.01 -1.23 -21.54
C SER A 176 33.69 -0.85 -22.21
N LEU A 177 32.64 -0.59 -21.42
CA LEU A 177 31.31 -0.28 -21.92
C LEU A 177 30.91 1.16 -21.61
N ASP A 178 30.40 1.86 -22.65
CA ASP A 178 29.90 3.21 -22.54
C ASP A 178 28.49 3.20 -21.89
N PRO A 179 28.27 3.93 -20.78
CA PRO A 179 26.95 4.02 -20.13
C PRO A 179 25.88 4.70 -21.00
N ASP A 180 26.25 5.47 -21.99
CA ASP A 180 25.33 6.15 -22.91
C ASP A 180 24.91 5.26 -24.08
N ASP A 181 25.65 4.20 -24.41
CA ASP A 181 25.27 3.18 -25.40
C ASP A 181 24.38 2.09 -24.77
N ILE A 182 23.12 2.47 -24.50
CA ILE A 182 22.12 1.54 -23.95
C ILE A 182 21.94 0.31 -24.84
N GLY A 183 22.01 0.51 -26.19
CA GLY A 183 21.88 -0.58 -27.14
C GLY A 183 22.97 -1.63 -26.99
N LYS A 184 24.22 -1.23 -26.73
CA LYS A 184 25.33 -2.15 -26.47
C LYS A 184 25.17 -2.86 -25.12
N LEU A 185 24.75 -2.14 -24.07
CA LEU A 185 24.50 -2.76 -22.76
C LEU A 185 23.44 -3.86 -22.84
N VAL A 186 22.32 -3.61 -23.54
CA VAL A 186 21.26 -4.62 -23.75
C VAL A 186 21.78 -5.80 -24.57
N LYS A 187 22.61 -5.56 -25.62
CA LYS A 187 23.22 -6.64 -26.41
C LYS A 187 24.16 -7.51 -25.59
N VAL A 188 24.91 -6.92 -24.65
CA VAL A 188 25.76 -7.66 -23.72
C VAL A 188 24.92 -8.61 -22.87
N ALA A 189 23.90 -8.09 -22.18
CA ALA A 189 23.00 -8.91 -21.38
C ALA A 189 22.37 -10.05 -22.21
N ARG A 190 21.87 -9.73 -23.41
CA ARG A 190 21.30 -10.72 -24.33
C ARG A 190 22.31 -11.81 -24.72
N ARG A 191 23.57 -11.46 -24.95
CA ARG A 191 24.63 -12.41 -25.31
C ARG A 191 24.94 -13.35 -24.15
N GLU A 192 25.11 -12.82 -22.96
CA GLU A 192 25.45 -13.59 -21.78
C GLU A 192 24.29 -14.50 -21.36
N LEU A 193 23.09 -13.96 -21.21
CA LEU A 193 21.91 -14.75 -20.84
C LEU A 193 21.53 -15.82 -21.87
N ARG A 194 21.83 -15.60 -23.17
CA ARG A 194 21.59 -16.61 -24.21
C ARG A 194 22.38 -17.90 -23.94
N LYS A 195 23.62 -17.77 -23.46
CA LYS A 195 24.45 -18.95 -23.10
C LYS A 195 23.81 -19.73 -21.96
N GLU A 196 23.29 -19.00 -20.98
CA GLU A 196 22.63 -19.59 -19.80
C GLU A 196 21.37 -20.35 -20.19
N PHE A 197 20.50 -19.76 -21.01
CA PHE A 197 19.30 -20.43 -21.52
C PHE A 197 19.60 -21.74 -22.28
N LEU A 198 20.65 -21.74 -23.09
CA LEU A 198 21.00 -22.91 -23.92
C LEU A 198 21.63 -24.06 -23.11
N SER A 199 22.29 -23.72 -22.01
CA SER A 199 22.96 -24.71 -21.12
C SER A 199 22.16 -25.11 -19.90
N ALA A 200 20.96 -24.54 -19.69
CA ALA A 200 20.14 -24.81 -18.54
C ALA A 200 19.52 -26.21 -18.58
N ASP A 201 19.56 -26.89 -17.44
CA ASP A 201 18.90 -28.19 -17.22
C ASP A 201 17.45 -28.03 -16.76
N MET A 202 17.15 -26.94 -16.03
CA MET A 202 15.85 -26.65 -15.49
C MET A 202 15.50 -25.16 -15.66
N GLY A 203 14.25 -24.88 -15.94
CA GLY A 203 13.67 -23.53 -15.93
C GLY A 203 12.70 -23.36 -14.79
N ILE A 204 12.83 -22.28 -13.99
CA ILE A 204 11.90 -21.95 -12.91
C ILE A 204 11.14 -20.67 -13.27
N SER A 205 9.82 -20.72 -13.14
CA SER A 205 8.94 -19.56 -13.30
C SER A 205 8.00 -19.36 -12.11
N GLY A 206 7.39 -18.20 -12.03
CA GLY A 206 6.14 -18.00 -11.31
C GLY A 206 4.95 -18.04 -12.27
N ALA A 207 3.78 -17.61 -11.79
CA ALA A 207 2.62 -17.31 -12.62
C ALA A 207 1.89 -16.07 -12.12
N ASN A 208 1.29 -15.31 -13.04
CA ASN A 208 0.37 -14.24 -12.70
C ASN A 208 -1.03 -14.80 -12.41
N PHE A 209 -1.40 -15.88 -13.09
CA PHE A 209 -2.67 -16.60 -12.96
C PHE A 209 -2.44 -18.10 -12.98
N ALA A 210 -3.28 -18.82 -12.23
CA ALA A 210 -3.48 -20.27 -12.33
C ALA A 210 -4.99 -20.49 -12.55
N ILE A 211 -5.38 -20.90 -13.75
CA ILE A 211 -6.77 -21.00 -14.20
C ILE A 211 -7.29 -22.41 -13.88
N ALA A 212 -8.24 -22.49 -12.96
CA ALA A 212 -8.68 -23.76 -12.38
C ALA A 212 -9.41 -24.68 -13.37
N ASP A 213 -10.28 -24.12 -14.21
CA ASP A 213 -11.10 -24.91 -15.16
C ASP A 213 -10.32 -25.59 -16.28
N SER A 214 -9.08 -25.12 -16.56
CA SER A 214 -8.24 -25.60 -17.65
C SER A 214 -6.87 -26.12 -17.22
N GLY A 215 -6.46 -25.93 -15.96
CA GLY A 215 -5.11 -26.27 -15.49
C GLY A 215 -4.01 -25.42 -16.13
N THR A 216 -4.35 -24.20 -16.59
CA THR A 216 -3.47 -23.34 -17.37
C THR A 216 -2.79 -22.29 -16.50
N LEU A 217 -1.47 -22.11 -16.66
CA LEU A 217 -0.73 -21.00 -16.10
C LEU A 217 -0.69 -19.81 -17.08
N GLY A 218 -0.83 -18.60 -16.56
CA GLY A 218 -0.65 -17.36 -17.32
C GLY A 218 0.53 -16.55 -16.81
N ILE A 219 1.46 -16.18 -17.70
CA ILE A 219 2.65 -15.40 -17.39
C ILE A 219 2.68 -14.15 -18.25
N LEU A 220 2.82 -12.99 -17.61
CA LEU A 220 2.96 -11.69 -18.26
C LEU A 220 4.41 -11.23 -18.21
N THR A 221 4.98 -10.90 -19.37
CA THR A 221 6.33 -10.35 -19.46
C THR A 221 6.42 -9.30 -20.57
N ASN A 222 7.36 -8.36 -20.44
CA ASN A 222 7.74 -7.45 -21.53
C ASN A 222 8.96 -7.94 -22.31
N GLU A 223 9.66 -8.93 -21.78
CA GLU A 223 10.83 -9.57 -22.36
C GLU A 223 10.52 -11.01 -22.76
N GLY A 224 11.29 -11.57 -23.67
CA GLY A 224 11.14 -12.96 -24.11
C GLY A 224 11.64 -14.00 -23.07
N ASN A 225 12.24 -13.55 -21.97
CA ASN A 225 12.88 -14.38 -20.96
C ASN A 225 11.94 -15.43 -20.36
N GLY A 226 10.71 -15.06 -20.00
CA GLY A 226 9.74 -15.98 -19.44
C GLY A 226 9.41 -17.15 -20.40
N ARG A 227 9.30 -16.90 -21.71
CA ARG A 227 9.12 -17.94 -22.72
C ARG A 227 10.35 -18.85 -22.83
N LEU A 228 11.54 -18.27 -22.91
CA LEU A 228 12.79 -19.04 -23.01
C LEU A 228 12.98 -19.92 -21.78
N THR A 229 12.75 -19.39 -20.58
CA THR A 229 12.83 -20.13 -19.31
C THR A 229 11.86 -21.31 -19.28
N THR A 230 10.64 -21.15 -19.77
CA THR A 230 9.61 -22.18 -19.72
C THR A 230 9.65 -23.18 -20.87
N THR A 231 10.32 -22.86 -22.00
CA THR A 231 10.33 -23.71 -23.19
C THR A 231 11.66 -24.43 -23.44
N LEU A 232 12.82 -23.76 -23.29
CA LEU A 232 14.12 -24.31 -23.66
C LEU A 232 14.63 -25.41 -22.72
N PRO A 233 14.64 -25.26 -21.39
CA PRO A 233 15.09 -26.31 -20.51
C PRO A 233 14.21 -27.56 -20.57
N PRO A 234 14.78 -28.78 -20.43
CA PRO A 234 14.01 -30.01 -20.46
C PRO A 234 13.03 -30.19 -19.30
N ILE A 235 13.26 -29.45 -18.20
CA ILE A 235 12.41 -29.47 -17.01
C ILE A 235 11.91 -28.05 -16.75
N HIS A 236 10.61 -27.88 -16.56
CA HIS A 236 10.00 -26.61 -16.14
C HIS A 236 9.31 -26.77 -14.79
N VAL A 237 9.66 -25.94 -13.82
CA VAL A 237 9.01 -25.86 -12.50
C VAL A 237 8.38 -24.48 -12.34
N ALA A 238 7.09 -24.41 -12.05
CA ALA A 238 6.39 -23.17 -11.73
C ALA A 238 6.08 -23.11 -10.23
N LEU A 239 6.59 -22.12 -9.50
CA LEU A 239 6.26 -21.87 -8.10
C LEU A 239 5.17 -20.79 -8.01
N VAL A 240 4.00 -21.17 -7.51
CA VAL A 240 2.77 -20.36 -7.59
C VAL A 240 2.09 -20.27 -6.24
N GLY A 241 1.83 -19.05 -5.73
CA GLY A 241 1.01 -18.90 -4.52
C GLY A 241 -0.46 -19.26 -4.78
N LEU A 242 -1.14 -19.89 -3.82
CA LEU A 242 -2.57 -20.21 -3.93
C LEU A 242 -3.46 -18.99 -4.25
N ASP A 243 -3.03 -17.78 -3.84
CA ASP A 243 -3.69 -16.51 -4.16
C ASP A 243 -3.74 -16.16 -5.67
N LYS A 244 -2.99 -16.92 -6.52
CA LYS A 244 -3.01 -16.78 -7.99
C LYS A 244 -4.08 -17.61 -8.68
N LEU A 245 -4.75 -18.49 -7.97
CA LEU A 245 -5.88 -19.24 -8.50
C LEU A 245 -7.02 -18.29 -8.91
N VAL A 246 -7.55 -18.55 -10.08
CA VAL A 246 -8.75 -17.92 -10.63
C VAL A 246 -9.65 -19.01 -11.24
N PRO A 247 -10.98 -18.86 -11.19
CA PRO A 247 -11.88 -19.92 -11.64
C PRO A 247 -11.75 -20.22 -13.13
N ASP A 248 -11.64 -19.19 -13.96
CA ASP A 248 -11.72 -19.29 -15.42
C ASP A 248 -10.85 -18.25 -16.14
N LEU A 249 -10.78 -18.39 -17.47
CA LEU A 249 -10.05 -17.46 -18.34
C LEU A 249 -10.63 -16.03 -18.27
N ALA A 250 -11.94 -15.89 -18.12
CA ALA A 250 -12.58 -14.57 -18.06
C ALA A 250 -12.09 -13.77 -16.83
N ALA A 251 -11.97 -14.42 -15.68
CA ALA A 251 -11.41 -13.81 -14.47
C ALA A 251 -9.94 -13.40 -14.67
N ALA A 252 -9.13 -14.24 -15.32
CA ALA A 252 -7.74 -13.90 -15.67
C ALA A 252 -7.67 -12.69 -16.62
N LEU A 253 -8.52 -12.64 -17.64
CA LEU A 253 -8.56 -11.54 -18.62
C LEU A 253 -8.99 -10.20 -17.99
N ARG A 254 -9.89 -10.20 -16.99
CA ARG A 254 -10.23 -8.98 -16.23
C ARG A 254 -9.00 -8.41 -15.52
N ILE A 255 -8.22 -9.26 -14.85
CA ILE A 255 -6.96 -8.86 -14.20
C ILE A 255 -5.94 -8.37 -15.24
N LEU A 256 -5.83 -9.05 -16.37
CA LEU A 256 -4.94 -8.64 -17.46
C LEU A 256 -5.23 -7.23 -17.98
N LYS A 257 -6.51 -6.83 -18.05
CA LYS A 257 -6.92 -5.47 -18.47
C LYS A 257 -6.33 -4.35 -17.57
N VAL A 258 -6.07 -4.61 -16.30
CA VAL A 258 -5.60 -3.59 -15.35
C VAL A 258 -4.12 -3.73 -14.98
N LEU A 259 -3.55 -4.94 -15.04
CA LEU A 259 -2.22 -5.20 -14.50
C LEU A 259 -1.12 -4.37 -15.18
N PRO A 260 -0.91 -4.39 -16.52
CA PRO A 260 0.15 -3.60 -17.16
C PRO A 260 -0.08 -2.10 -17.03
N LYS A 261 -1.34 -1.64 -17.07
CA LYS A 261 -1.72 -0.23 -16.91
C LYS A 261 -1.33 0.32 -15.54
N ASN A 262 -1.49 -0.48 -14.49
CA ASN A 262 -1.16 -0.08 -13.13
C ASN A 262 0.29 -0.39 -12.75
N ALA A 263 0.96 -1.35 -13.41
CA ALA A 263 2.35 -1.67 -13.11
C ALA A 263 3.32 -0.63 -13.67
N THR A 264 3.18 -0.29 -14.94
CA THR A 264 4.14 0.55 -15.67
C THR A 264 3.50 1.66 -16.51
N GLY A 265 2.18 1.80 -16.49
CA GLY A 265 1.45 2.75 -17.36
C GLY A 265 1.39 2.31 -18.83
N GLN A 266 1.58 1.02 -19.12
CA GLN A 266 1.47 0.45 -20.46
C GLN A 266 0.02 0.09 -20.77
N VAL A 267 -0.44 0.33 -22.00
CA VAL A 267 -1.78 -0.04 -22.44
C VAL A 267 -1.97 -1.56 -22.40
N ILE A 268 -0.97 -2.31 -22.88
CA ILE A 268 -0.88 -3.78 -22.84
C ILE A 268 0.55 -4.20 -22.50
N THR A 269 0.73 -5.47 -22.08
CA THR A 269 2.03 -6.11 -21.96
C THR A 269 2.50 -6.64 -23.31
N SER A 270 3.83 -6.79 -23.50
CA SER A 270 4.39 -7.30 -24.77
C SER A 270 4.03 -8.77 -24.99
N TYR A 271 4.03 -9.59 -23.93
CA TYR A 271 3.76 -11.02 -24.02
C TYR A 271 2.79 -11.47 -22.93
N VAL A 272 1.82 -12.27 -23.33
CA VAL A 272 1.01 -13.10 -22.43
C VAL A 272 1.24 -14.54 -22.86
N THR A 273 1.83 -15.33 -21.98
CA THR A 273 2.13 -16.73 -22.26
C THR A 273 1.17 -17.61 -21.45
N TRP A 274 0.38 -18.42 -22.15
CA TRP A 274 -0.51 -19.40 -21.55
C TRP A 274 0.12 -20.79 -21.68
N ILE A 275 0.23 -21.54 -20.58
CA ILE A 275 0.91 -22.83 -20.50
C ILE A 275 -0.07 -23.87 -19.95
N THR A 276 -0.52 -24.78 -20.81
CA THR A 276 -1.40 -25.89 -20.46
C THR A 276 -0.64 -27.20 -20.72
N GLY A 277 0.21 -27.60 -19.80
CA GLY A 277 1.10 -28.75 -19.98
C GLY A 277 2.49 -28.39 -20.49
N ALA A 278 3.32 -29.39 -20.69
CA ALA A 278 4.69 -29.23 -21.15
C ALA A 278 4.76 -28.86 -22.63
N THR A 279 5.50 -27.78 -22.97
CA THR A 279 5.78 -27.40 -24.36
C THR A 279 7.13 -28.00 -24.77
N GLU A 280 7.11 -28.99 -25.64
CA GLU A 280 8.29 -29.78 -26.04
C GLU A 280 9.15 -28.99 -27.02
N CYS A 281 10.20 -28.34 -26.56
CA CYS A 281 11.29 -27.83 -27.40
C CYS A 281 12.57 -28.68 -27.24
N ARG A 282 12.71 -29.40 -26.13
CA ARG A 282 13.83 -30.27 -25.79
C ARG A 282 13.34 -31.38 -24.88
N PRO A 283 13.65 -32.64 -25.17
CA PRO A 283 13.23 -33.75 -24.31
C PRO A 283 13.88 -33.69 -22.94
N GLY A 284 13.15 -34.11 -21.92
CA GLY A 284 13.64 -34.33 -20.56
C GLY A 284 14.39 -35.68 -20.43
N PRO A 285 14.90 -36.01 -19.24
CA PRO A 285 15.62 -37.27 -18.97
C PRO A 285 14.81 -38.52 -19.31
N GLU A 286 13.48 -38.46 -19.23
CA GLU A 286 12.57 -39.57 -19.53
C GLU A 286 12.03 -39.56 -21.00
N GLY A 287 12.70 -38.83 -21.89
CA GLY A 287 12.33 -38.73 -23.31
C GLY A 287 11.22 -37.70 -23.64
N ARG A 288 10.58 -37.12 -22.63
CA ARG A 288 9.63 -36.02 -22.75
C ARG A 288 10.03 -34.85 -21.87
N LYS A 289 9.57 -33.64 -22.22
CA LYS A 289 9.74 -32.49 -21.32
C LYS A 289 8.89 -32.70 -20.07
N GLU A 290 9.49 -32.47 -18.91
CA GLU A 290 8.79 -32.51 -17.63
C GLU A 290 8.29 -31.12 -17.23
N MET A 291 7.09 -31.10 -16.66
CA MET A 291 6.52 -29.86 -16.09
C MET A 291 5.96 -30.13 -14.70
N HIS A 292 6.37 -29.31 -13.76
CA HIS A 292 5.89 -29.33 -12.38
C HIS A 292 5.28 -27.99 -12.01
N VAL A 293 4.19 -28.02 -11.23
CA VAL A 293 3.63 -26.83 -10.57
C VAL A 293 3.64 -27.06 -9.07
N VAL A 294 4.34 -26.21 -8.35
CA VAL A 294 4.39 -26.22 -6.90
C VAL A 294 3.53 -25.08 -6.38
N PHE A 295 2.37 -25.41 -5.82
CA PHE A 295 1.53 -24.42 -5.15
C PHE A 295 2.04 -24.20 -3.73
N LEU A 296 2.07 -22.92 -3.33
CA LEU A 296 2.51 -22.48 -2.00
C LEU A 296 1.32 -21.92 -1.22
N ASP A 297 1.02 -22.55 -0.07
CA ASP A 297 0.11 -21.98 0.90
C ASP A 297 0.78 -20.86 1.72
N ASN A 298 1.76 -21.18 2.52
CA ASN A 298 2.50 -20.25 3.39
C ASN A 298 1.56 -19.32 4.18
N GLY A 299 0.46 -19.89 4.69
CA GLY A 299 -0.56 -19.18 5.47
C GLY A 299 -1.68 -18.50 4.65
N ARG A 300 -1.72 -18.65 3.32
CA ARG A 300 -2.75 -18.05 2.46
C ARG A 300 -4.14 -18.58 2.75
N LEU A 301 -4.30 -19.86 3.04
CA LEU A 301 -5.60 -20.45 3.38
C LEU A 301 -6.16 -19.90 4.70
N ALA A 302 -5.30 -19.73 5.71
CA ALA A 302 -5.68 -19.09 6.97
C ALA A 302 -6.05 -17.63 6.75
N LEU A 303 -5.25 -16.89 5.98
CA LEU A 303 -5.47 -15.49 5.65
C LEU A 303 -6.76 -15.29 4.82
N ALA A 304 -7.11 -16.22 3.92
CA ALA A 304 -8.35 -16.16 3.14
C ALA A 304 -9.61 -16.23 4.01
N ARG A 305 -9.52 -16.85 5.18
CA ARG A 305 -10.62 -16.99 6.15
C ARG A 305 -10.65 -15.86 7.19
N ASP A 306 -9.63 -15.00 7.20
CA ASP A 306 -9.56 -13.89 8.16
C ASP A 306 -10.50 -12.75 7.77
N PRO A 307 -11.43 -12.33 8.66
CA PRO A 307 -12.45 -11.32 8.33
C PRO A 307 -11.90 -9.89 8.20
N VAL A 308 -10.65 -9.65 8.57
CA VAL A 308 -9.97 -8.33 8.49
C VAL A 308 -8.96 -8.30 7.35
N PHE A 309 -8.21 -9.39 7.19
CA PHE A 309 -7.03 -9.40 6.33
C PHE A 309 -7.22 -10.13 4.99
N SER A 310 -8.33 -10.87 4.80
CA SER A 310 -8.55 -11.67 3.57
C SER A 310 -8.45 -10.86 2.29
N GLU A 311 -8.89 -9.60 2.29
CA GLU A 311 -8.83 -8.74 1.08
C GLU A 311 -7.39 -8.50 0.58
N VAL A 312 -6.35 -8.74 1.40
CA VAL A 312 -4.94 -8.64 1.00
C VAL A 312 -4.60 -9.64 -0.10
N LEU A 313 -5.26 -10.80 -0.12
CA LEU A 313 -5.07 -11.83 -1.13
C LEU A 313 -5.68 -11.48 -2.50
N ARG A 314 -6.47 -10.39 -2.61
CA ARG A 314 -6.83 -9.83 -3.92
C ARG A 314 -5.61 -9.31 -4.68
N CYS A 315 -4.48 -9.06 -4.01
CA CYS A 315 -3.30 -8.40 -4.58
C CYS A 315 -2.73 -9.15 -5.80
N ILE A 316 -2.66 -8.44 -6.93
CA ILE A 316 -2.10 -8.95 -8.20
C ILE A 316 -0.61 -8.62 -8.38
N ARG A 317 0.06 -8.10 -7.37
CA ARG A 317 1.50 -7.76 -7.35
C ARG A 317 1.93 -6.73 -8.42
N CYS A 318 1.03 -5.81 -8.81
CA CYS A 318 1.30 -4.81 -9.85
C CYS A 318 2.26 -3.67 -9.42
N GLY A 319 2.54 -3.49 -8.14
CA GLY A 319 3.44 -2.43 -7.64
C GLY A 319 2.86 -1.01 -7.63
N ALA A 320 1.64 -0.77 -8.13
CA ALA A 320 1.03 0.56 -8.19
C ALA A 320 1.01 1.31 -6.84
N CYS A 321 0.82 0.59 -5.74
CA CYS A 321 0.83 1.17 -4.39
C CYS A 321 2.21 1.69 -3.96
N ALA A 322 3.30 1.12 -4.48
CA ALA A 322 4.65 1.68 -4.32
C ALA A 322 4.82 2.92 -5.20
N ASN A 323 4.36 2.87 -6.46
CA ASN A 323 4.50 3.93 -7.46
C ASN A 323 3.86 5.28 -7.07
N VAL A 324 2.98 5.31 -6.08
CA VAL A 324 2.33 6.54 -5.57
C VAL A 324 2.61 6.81 -4.10
N CYS A 325 3.44 5.99 -3.45
CA CYS A 325 3.70 6.13 -2.02
C CYS A 325 4.77 7.21 -1.77
N PRO A 326 4.44 8.30 -1.05
CA PRO A 326 5.40 9.37 -0.78
C PRO A 326 6.59 8.93 0.07
N ILE A 327 6.46 7.89 0.90
CA ILE A 327 7.57 7.35 1.66
C ILE A 327 8.50 6.57 0.76
N TYR A 328 7.95 5.65 -0.05
CA TYR A 328 8.74 4.91 -1.03
C TYR A 328 9.51 5.85 -1.98
N ALA A 329 8.87 6.94 -2.44
CA ALA A 329 9.51 7.96 -3.28
C ALA A 329 10.75 8.61 -2.65
N LEU A 330 10.80 8.68 -1.32
CA LEU A 330 11.90 9.31 -0.59
C LEU A 330 13.03 8.35 -0.26
N VAL A 331 12.71 7.10 0.11
CA VAL A 331 13.68 6.19 0.73
C VAL A 331 13.93 4.91 -0.06
N GLY A 332 13.18 4.66 -1.15
CA GLY A 332 13.29 3.46 -1.98
C GLY A 332 12.77 2.18 -1.32
N GLY A 333 12.76 1.10 -2.10
CA GLY A 333 12.20 -0.19 -1.66
C GLY A 333 13.01 -0.88 -0.57
N HIS A 334 14.32 -0.78 -0.60
CA HIS A 334 15.21 -1.37 0.42
C HIS A 334 14.93 -0.87 1.85
N ASN A 335 14.32 0.32 1.98
CA ASN A 335 13.99 0.94 3.25
C ASN A 335 12.48 1.01 3.53
N TYR A 336 11.65 0.53 2.59
CA TYR A 336 10.19 0.57 2.73
C TYR A 336 9.53 -0.72 2.23
N GLY A 337 9.87 -1.80 2.87
CA GLY A 337 9.46 -3.16 2.60
C GLY A 337 10.51 -4.17 3.03
N HIS A 338 10.28 -5.42 2.71
CA HIS A 338 11.22 -6.54 2.86
C HIS A 338 11.38 -7.22 1.49
N VAL A 339 10.80 -8.40 1.26
CA VAL A 339 10.68 -8.99 -0.07
C VAL A 339 9.60 -8.26 -0.87
N TYR A 340 8.44 -8.10 -0.27
CA TYR A 340 7.39 -7.25 -0.81
C TYR A 340 7.60 -5.81 -0.35
N ILE A 341 7.44 -4.87 -1.26
CA ILE A 341 7.72 -3.44 -1.02
C ILE A 341 6.49 -2.56 -1.24
N GLY A 342 6.57 -1.31 -0.79
CA GLY A 342 5.45 -0.38 -0.85
C GLY A 342 4.35 -0.72 0.15
N ALA A 343 3.16 -0.16 -0.02
CA ALA A 343 2.07 -0.31 0.94
C ALA A 343 1.64 -1.77 1.17
N ILE A 344 1.61 -2.60 0.13
CA ILE A 344 1.30 -4.03 0.27
C ILE A 344 2.42 -4.77 1.01
N GLY A 345 3.66 -4.33 0.85
CA GLY A 345 4.82 -4.90 1.53
C GLY A 345 4.74 -4.76 3.05
N LEU A 346 4.18 -3.65 3.55
CA LEU A 346 3.94 -3.42 4.98
C LEU A 346 2.88 -4.36 5.60
N ILE A 347 2.21 -5.14 4.79
CA ILE A 347 1.24 -6.13 5.24
C ILE A 347 1.80 -7.53 5.04
N LEU A 348 2.26 -7.84 3.83
CA LEU A 348 2.74 -9.18 3.49
C LEU A 348 4.01 -9.56 4.22
N THR A 349 4.85 -8.59 4.59
CA THR A 349 6.03 -8.85 5.44
C THR A 349 5.61 -9.43 6.79
N TYR A 350 4.58 -8.89 7.43
CA TYR A 350 4.06 -9.40 8.69
C TYR A 350 3.61 -10.87 8.56
N PHE A 351 2.82 -11.19 7.53
CA PHE A 351 2.24 -12.53 7.36
C PHE A 351 3.25 -13.58 6.86
N TYR A 352 4.16 -13.22 5.95
CA TYR A 352 5.05 -14.18 5.31
C TYR A 352 6.46 -14.20 5.87
N HIS A 353 6.89 -13.13 6.55
CA HIS A 353 8.25 -13.00 7.08
C HIS A 353 8.32 -12.69 8.58
N GLY A 354 7.14 -12.56 9.22
CA GLY A 354 7.02 -12.34 10.65
C GLY A 354 7.15 -10.89 11.10
N ARG A 355 6.67 -10.63 12.32
CA ARG A 355 6.56 -9.28 12.90
C ARG A 355 7.89 -8.56 13.05
N GLN A 356 8.98 -9.29 13.32
CA GLN A 356 10.32 -8.72 13.54
C GLN A 356 10.80 -7.95 12.30
N ASN A 357 10.43 -8.41 11.10
CA ASN A 357 10.79 -7.77 9.84
C ASN A 357 9.88 -6.59 9.48
N ASP A 358 8.67 -6.54 10.06
CA ASP A 358 7.68 -5.49 9.76
C ASP A 358 7.61 -4.37 10.82
N ARG A 359 7.99 -4.66 12.06
CA ARG A 359 7.87 -3.77 13.22
C ARG A 359 8.39 -2.35 12.99
N ALA A 360 9.54 -2.22 12.32
CA ALA A 360 10.15 -0.93 12.04
C ALA A 360 9.49 -0.21 10.86
N ILE A 361 9.15 -0.94 9.79
CA ILE A 361 8.69 -0.35 8.53
C ILE A 361 7.22 0.05 8.54
N VAL A 362 6.35 -0.71 9.22
CA VAL A 362 4.89 -0.46 9.26
C VAL A 362 4.51 0.91 9.84
N GLN A 363 5.34 1.45 10.74
CA GLN A 363 5.13 2.75 11.39
C GLN A 363 5.18 3.93 10.41
N ASN A 364 5.86 3.79 9.27
CA ASN A 364 6.10 4.88 8.33
C ASN A 364 4.88 5.21 7.43
N CYS A 365 3.81 4.44 7.50
CA CYS A 365 2.61 4.74 6.73
C CYS A 365 1.95 6.05 7.19
N LEU A 366 1.92 7.05 6.29
CA LEU A 366 1.30 8.38 6.53
C LEU A 366 -0.23 8.37 6.47
N ASN A 367 -0.86 7.26 6.12
CA ASN A 367 -2.31 7.17 5.92
C ASN A 367 -2.85 8.19 4.89
N CYS A 368 -2.08 8.48 3.84
CA CYS A 368 -2.43 9.49 2.81
C CYS A 368 -3.43 9.00 1.75
N LEU A 369 -3.88 7.74 1.83
CA LEU A 369 -4.85 7.07 0.96
C LEU A 369 -4.45 6.90 -0.52
N ALA A 370 -3.25 7.32 -0.94
CA ALA A 370 -2.84 7.23 -2.33
C ALA A 370 -2.83 5.80 -2.86
N CYS A 371 -2.34 4.84 -2.06
CA CYS A 371 -2.30 3.43 -2.42
C CYS A 371 -3.71 2.79 -2.53
N LYS A 372 -4.69 3.24 -1.73
CA LYS A 372 -6.11 2.84 -1.87
C LYS A 372 -6.68 3.33 -3.19
N ALA A 373 -6.44 4.61 -3.51
CA ALA A 373 -6.99 5.24 -4.73
C ALA A 373 -6.51 4.59 -6.03
N VAL A 374 -5.27 4.08 -6.08
CA VAL A 374 -4.72 3.46 -7.30
C VAL A 374 -4.90 1.95 -7.35
N CYS A 375 -5.29 1.29 -6.27
CA CYS A 375 -5.35 -0.17 -6.21
C CYS A 375 -6.38 -0.74 -7.19
N PRO A 376 -5.95 -1.52 -8.22
CA PRO A 376 -6.86 -2.02 -9.25
C PRO A 376 -7.75 -3.18 -8.80
N VAL A 377 -7.58 -3.62 -7.56
CA VAL A 377 -8.35 -4.71 -6.94
C VAL A 377 -9.01 -4.28 -5.63
N GLY A 378 -9.11 -2.96 -5.40
CA GLY A 378 -9.91 -2.36 -4.34
C GLY A 378 -9.47 -2.62 -2.90
N ILE A 379 -8.18 -2.92 -2.63
CA ILE A 379 -7.70 -3.17 -1.26
C ILE A 379 -7.62 -1.86 -0.46
N ASN A 380 -8.19 -1.85 0.74
CA ASN A 380 -8.05 -0.72 1.67
C ASN A 380 -6.72 -0.78 2.44
N LEU A 381 -5.61 -0.71 1.68
CA LEU A 381 -4.25 -0.82 2.21
C LEU A 381 -3.98 0.06 3.44
N PRO A 382 -4.37 1.35 3.48
CA PRO A 382 -4.06 2.19 4.65
C PRO A 382 -4.73 1.73 5.94
N LEU A 383 -5.93 1.15 5.86
CA LEU A 383 -6.61 0.59 7.03
C LEU A 383 -5.87 -0.66 7.50
N ILE A 384 -5.64 -1.61 6.59
CA ILE A 384 -5.02 -2.91 6.92
C ILE A 384 -3.60 -2.72 7.48
N ILE A 385 -2.82 -1.77 6.93
CA ILE A 385 -1.50 -1.42 7.51
C ILE A 385 -1.63 -0.98 8.97
N LYS A 386 -2.70 -0.26 9.33
CA LYS A 386 -2.89 0.15 10.73
C LYS A 386 -3.42 -0.98 11.60
N GLU A 387 -4.17 -1.94 11.04
CA GLU A 387 -4.53 -3.19 11.73
C GLU A 387 -3.27 -4.03 12.03
N VAL A 388 -2.37 -4.22 11.05
CA VAL A 388 -1.08 -4.89 11.27
C VAL A 388 -0.25 -4.17 12.34
N HIS A 389 -0.15 -2.84 12.27
CA HIS A 389 0.54 -2.05 13.29
C HIS A 389 -0.07 -2.23 14.68
N GLY A 390 -1.40 -2.30 14.76
CA GLY A 390 -2.13 -2.55 16.00
C GLY A 390 -1.86 -3.95 16.57
N GLN A 391 -1.81 -4.98 15.71
CA GLN A 391 -1.46 -6.35 16.14
C GLN A 391 -0.03 -6.42 16.66
N ILE A 392 0.93 -5.84 15.96
CA ILE A 392 2.33 -5.78 16.43
C ILE A 392 2.43 -5.14 17.81
N LEU A 393 1.70 -4.02 18.04
CA LEU A 393 1.68 -3.36 19.34
C LEU A 393 0.96 -4.17 20.42
N ALA A 394 -0.03 -4.96 20.07
CA ALA A 394 -0.74 -5.81 21.02
C ALA A 394 0.11 -7.01 21.48
N GLU A 395 1.04 -7.45 20.63
CA GLU A 395 1.98 -8.53 20.92
C GLU A 395 3.25 -8.04 21.67
N GLU A 396 3.47 -6.72 21.77
CA GLU A 396 4.57 -6.15 22.55
C GLU A 396 4.26 -6.22 24.05
N GLU A 397 5.21 -6.73 24.85
CA GLU A 397 5.07 -6.82 26.31
C GLU A 397 4.83 -5.45 26.94
N GLU A 398 5.49 -4.41 26.43
CA GLU A 398 5.32 -3.05 26.88
C GLU A 398 5.01 -2.08 25.74
N ARG A 399 3.90 -1.36 25.88
CA ARG A 399 3.56 -0.27 24.96
C ARG A 399 4.55 0.91 25.12
N PRO A 400 4.99 1.53 24.01
CA PRO A 400 5.83 2.72 24.05
C PRO A 400 5.24 3.83 24.94
N LEU A 401 6.07 4.54 25.68
CA LEU A 401 5.62 5.60 26.61
C LEU A 401 4.71 6.64 25.93
N LYS A 402 5.03 7.02 24.70
CA LYS A 402 4.22 7.94 23.88
C LYS A 402 2.80 7.44 23.65
N ASN A 403 2.64 6.13 23.41
CA ASN A 403 1.33 5.48 23.21
C ASN A 403 0.54 5.43 24.52
N ARG A 404 1.20 5.10 25.65
CA ARG A 404 0.58 5.12 26.98
C ARG A 404 0.06 6.52 27.34
N LEU A 405 0.86 7.56 27.05
CA LEU A 405 0.47 8.94 27.30
C LEU A 405 -0.70 9.38 26.40
N LEU A 406 -0.62 9.11 25.10
CA LEU A 406 -1.69 9.41 24.15
C LEU A 406 -3.00 8.75 24.57
N ARG A 407 -2.94 7.48 24.96
CA ARG A 407 -4.08 6.70 25.42
C ARG A 407 -4.75 7.34 26.64
N ARG A 408 -3.96 7.72 27.65
CA ARG A 408 -4.46 8.40 28.86
C ARG A 408 -5.14 9.73 28.55
N VAL A 409 -4.55 10.50 27.63
CA VAL A 409 -5.04 11.83 27.27
C VAL A 409 -6.31 11.76 26.42
N LEU A 410 -6.33 10.96 25.35
CA LEU A 410 -7.46 10.92 24.42
C LEU A 410 -8.69 10.17 25.01
N LYS A 411 -8.47 9.19 25.88
CA LYS A 411 -9.54 8.47 26.56
C LYS A 411 -10.36 9.36 27.48
N ASN A 412 -9.75 10.40 28.03
CA ASN A 412 -10.38 11.34 28.93
C ASN A 412 -10.52 12.74 28.27
N ARG A 413 -11.71 13.02 27.71
CA ARG A 413 -12.02 14.30 27.07
C ARG A 413 -11.71 15.51 27.96
N ARG A 414 -12.06 15.45 29.25
CA ARG A 414 -11.84 16.57 30.18
C ARG A 414 -10.34 16.83 30.38
N LEU A 415 -9.55 15.77 30.54
CA LEU A 415 -8.08 15.85 30.63
C LEU A 415 -7.48 16.39 29.33
N PHE A 416 -7.92 15.91 28.16
CA PHE A 416 -7.46 16.38 26.86
C PHE A 416 -7.68 17.89 26.70
N HIS A 417 -8.88 18.37 26.97
CA HIS A 417 -9.20 19.78 26.89
C HIS A 417 -8.46 20.64 27.93
N PHE A 418 -8.29 20.13 29.14
CA PHE A 418 -7.52 20.77 30.19
C PHE A 418 -6.05 20.95 29.78
N LEU A 419 -5.42 19.91 29.25
CA LEU A 419 -4.03 19.96 28.79
C LEU A 419 -3.84 20.94 27.64
N LEU A 420 -4.76 20.99 26.66
CA LEU A 420 -4.70 21.97 25.57
C LEU A 420 -4.83 23.41 26.09
N ARG A 421 -5.71 23.67 27.06
CA ARG A 421 -5.80 24.99 27.71
C ARG A 421 -4.51 25.37 28.43
N ARG A 422 -3.88 24.42 29.13
CA ARG A 422 -2.59 24.67 29.81
C ARG A 422 -1.46 24.87 28.79
N ALA A 423 -1.48 24.15 27.68
CA ALA A 423 -0.51 24.33 26.60
C ALA A 423 -0.55 25.75 26.03
N SER A 424 -1.73 26.40 25.96
CA SER A 424 -1.84 27.81 25.51
C SER A 424 -1.07 28.82 26.37
N LEU A 425 -0.89 28.52 27.65
CA LEU A 425 -0.07 29.33 28.56
C LEU A 425 1.41 28.94 28.47
N ALA A 426 1.70 27.65 28.54
CA ALA A 426 3.07 27.11 28.55
C ALA A 426 3.86 27.39 27.27
N GLN A 427 3.19 27.51 26.12
CA GLN A 427 3.83 27.80 24.83
C GLN A 427 4.33 29.23 24.65
N ARG A 428 3.86 30.21 25.46
CA ARG A 428 4.13 31.65 25.27
C ARG A 428 5.60 31.99 25.09
N PRO A 429 6.56 31.43 25.87
CA PRO A 429 7.98 31.72 25.69
C PRO A 429 8.55 31.26 24.34
N PHE A 430 7.94 30.25 23.72
CA PHE A 430 8.44 29.58 22.50
C PHE A 430 7.65 30.00 21.26
N ALA A 431 6.52 30.66 21.42
CA ALA A 431 5.64 31.06 20.35
C ALA A 431 6.09 32.33 19.64
N ARG A 432 6.24 32.31 18.32
CA ARG A 432 6.53 33.49 17.49
C ARG A 432 5.56 33.54 16.30
N LYS A 433 4.86 34.64 16.13
CA LYS A 433 3.91 34.87 15.01
C LYS A 433 2.91 33.72 14.82
N GLY A 434 2.34 33.18 15.90
CA GLY A 434 1.35 32.09 15.85
C GLY A 434 1.94 30.68 15.64
N PHE A 435 3.27 30.52 15.71
CA PHE A 435 3.93 29.21 15.54
C PHE A 435 5.00 28.98 16.59
N ILE A 436 5.19 27.70 16.93
CA ILE A 436 6.31 27.19 17.74
C ILE A 436 7.29 26.53 16.77
N ARG A 437 8.50 27.08 16.60
CA ARG A 437 9.51 26.56 15.68
C ARG A 437 10.47 25.56 16.33
N HIS A 438 10.73 25.75 17.62
CA HIS A 438 11.63 24.90 18.40
C HIS A 438 10.93 24.51 19.69
N LEU A 439 10.82 23.23 19.91
CA LEU A 439 10.34 22.69 21.17
C LEU A 439 11.53 22.55 22.12
N PRO A 440 11.37 22.90 23.42
CA PRO A 440 12.46 22.81 24.40
C PRO A 440 12.79 21.34 24.73
N PHE A 441 14.05 21.13 25.13
CA PHE A 441 14.57 19.85 25.64
C PHE A 441 14.48 18.69 24.68
N PHE A 442 14.04 17.51 25.14
CA PHE A 442 14.00 16.23 24.41
C PHE A 442 13.11 16.23 23.16
N PHE A 443 12.21 17.20 23.04
CA PHE A 443 11.33 17.31 21.87
C PHE A 443 11.97 18.04 20.68
N GLY A 444 13.14 18.69 20.87
CA GLY A 444 13.78 19.50 19.84
C GLY A 444 14.21 18.71 18.62
N LYS A 445 14.81 17.53 18.81
CA LYS A 445 15.35 16.70 17.71
C LYS A 445 14.27 16.14 16.79
N GLU A 446 13.07 15.84 17.29
CA GLU A 446 11.97 15.28 16.49
C GLU A 446 11.21 16.35 15.68
N HIS A 447 11.40 17.63 15.98
CA HIS A 447 10.68 18.76 15.39
C HIS A 447 11.58 19.84 14.79
N GLU A 448 12.84 19.54 14.54
CA GLU A 448 13.86 20.50 14.08
C GLU A 448 13.46 21.26 12.81
N PHE A 449 12.72 20.62 11.91
CA PHE A 449 12.25 21.18 10.63
C PHE A 449 10.74 21.42 10.56
N ARG A 450 10.02 21.32 11.68
CA ARG A 450 8.55 21.53 11.72
C ARG A 450 8.20 22.73 12.59
N SER A 451 7.26 23.54 12.10
CA SER A 451 6.58 24.55 12.92
C SER A 451 5.23 24.02 13.35
N LEU A 452 4.93 24.07 14.65
CA LEU A 452 3.62 23.71 15.17
C LEU A 452 2.79 25.00 15.34
N PRO A 453 1.50 25.00 14.96
CA PRO A 453 0.63 26.14 15.25
C PRO A 453 0.41 26.26 16.77
N THR A 454 0.23 27.49 17.24
CA THR A 454 -0.06 27.76 18.65
C THR A 454 -1.50 27.40 19.01
N VAL A 455 -1.69 26.94 20.23
CA VAL A 455 -3.02 26.72 20.81
C VAL A 455 -3.57 28.04 21.33
N VAL A 456 -4.83 28.38 21.03
CA VAL A 456 -5.45 29.64 21.47
C VAL A 456 -5.85 29.60 22.95
N ALA A 457 -5.89 30.76 23.57
CA ALA A 457 -6.32 30.90 24.98
C ALA A 457 -7.84 30.66 25.12
N THR A 458 -8.63 31.08 24.15
CA THR A 458 -10.09 30.95 24.16
C THR A 458 -10.52 30.09 22.98
N PRO A 459 -10.71 28.77 23.16
CA PRO A 459 -11.14 27.84 22.12
C PRO A 459 -12.57 28.11 21.64
N LEU A 460 -12.96 27.57 20.47
CA LEU A 460 -14.28 27.76 19.88
C LEU A 460 -15.41 27.41 20.84
N ARG A 461 -15.27 26.30 21.58
CA ARG A 461 -16.26 25.86 22.58
C ARG A 461 -16.58 26.90 23.66
N ASP A 462 -15.60 27.73 24.02
CA ASP A 462 -15.77 28.80 25.02
C ASP A 462 -16.37 30.06 24.39
N ARG A 463 -16.20 30.23 23.09
CA ARG A 463 -16.82 31.32 22.31
C ARG A 463 -18.25 30.98 21.88
N TRP A 464 -18.59 29.68 21.87
CA TRP A 464 -19.84 29.15 21.34
C TRP A 464 -21.10 29.75 21.96
N PRO A 465 -21.22 29.98 23.28
CA PRO A 465 -22.42 30.59 23.88
C PRO A 465 -22.80 31.96 23.30
N ARG A 466 -21.77 32.72 22.84
CA ARG A 466 -21.98 34.02 22.19
C ARG A 466 -22.43 33.88 20.72
N LEU A 467 -22.03 32.78 20.07
CA LEU A 467 -22.39 32.49 18.67
C LEU A 467 -23.78 31.87 18.59
N ALA A 468 -24.12 30.97 19.50
CA ALA A 468 -25.43 30.29 19.54
C ALA A 468 -26.59 31.23 19.86
N GLY A 469 -26.36 32.31 20.62
CA GLY A 469 -27.41 33.31 20.91
C GLY A 469 -27.85 34.18 19.72
N GLN A 470 -27.28 33.94 18.54
CA GLN A 470 -27.62 34.68 17.29
C GLN A 470 -28.35 33.76 16.30
N GLU A 471 -29.44 33.12 16.75
CA GLU A 471 -30.16 32.11 15.95
C GLU A 471 -30.88 32.71 14.73
N THR A 472 -31.02 31.89 13.68
CA THR A 472 -31.80 32.19 12.46
C THR A 472 -33.29 31.98 12.74
N ALA A 473 -34.13 32.95 12.41
CA ALA A 473 -35.54 32.93 12.77
C ALA A 473 -36.38 31.81 12.11
N SER A 474 -35.91 31.18 11.07
CA SER A 474 -36.57 30.05 10.41
C SER A 474 -35.56 29.28 9.57
N PRO A 475 -34.79 28.34 10.19
CA PRO A 475 -33.78 27.61 9.46
C PRO A 475 -34.42 26.62 8.48
N ARG A 476 -33.90 26.58 7.25
CA ARG A 476 -34.27 25.60 6.22
C ARG A 476 -33.47 24.29 6.36
N THR A 477 -32.28 24.38 6.94
CA THR A 477 -31.35 23.28 7.07
C THR A 477 -30.68 23.33 8.44
N ARG A 478 -30.53 22.18 9.09
CA ARG A 478 -29.85 22.05 10.39
C ARG A 478 -28.59 21.22 10.24
N VAL A 479 -27.44 21.80 10.56
CA VAL A 479 -26.14 21.13 10.45
C VAL A 479 -25.41 21.10 11.79
N ALA A 480 -24.61 20.06 12.02
CA ALA A 480 -23.64 20.05 13.11
C ALA A 480 -22.25 20.42 12.61
N LEU A 481 -21.50 21.21 13.37
CA LEU A 481 -20.09 21.46 13.13
C LEU A 481 -19.24 20.48 13.94
N PHE A 482 -18.49 19.61 13.27
CA PHE A 482 -17.42 18.84 13.87
C PHE A 482 -16.12 19.65 13.84
N GLY A 483 -15.76 20.29 14.95
CA GLY A 483 -14.56 21.09 15.07
C GLY A 483 -13.28 20.28 15.35
N GLY A 484 -13.43 19.15 16.03
CA GLY A 484 -12.28 18.35 16.49
C GLY A 484 -11.32 19.18 17.34
N CYS A 485 -10.02 18.81 17.30
CA CYS A 485 -9.01 19.56 18.07
C CYS A 485 -8.49 20.80 17.33
N LEU A 486 -8.47 20.79 16.00
CA LEU A 486 -7.82 21.84 15.21
C LEU A 486 -8.68 23.11 15.14
N VAL A 487 -9.94 22.98 14.76
CA VAL A 487 -10.86 24.14 14.67
C VAL A 487 -11.19 24.66 16.07
N ASP A 488 -11.32 23.76 17.05
CA ASP A 488 -11.66 24.17 18.42
C ASP A 488 -10.51 24.93 19.11
N PHE A 489 -9.30 24.38 19.09
CA PHE A 489 -8.20 24.86 19.93
C PHE A 489 -7.10 25.62 19.18
N VAL A 490 -7.09 25.60 17.85
CA VAL A 490 -6.02 26.24 17.04
C VAL A 490 -6.57 27.34 16.15
N TYR A 491 -7.69 27.10 15.44
CA TYR A 491 -8.27 28.02 14.46
C TYR A 491 -9.77 28.31 14.74
N PRO A 492 -10.16 28.77 15.93
CA PRO A 492 -11.57 29.00 16.27
C PRO A 492 -12.24 30.06 15.39
N GLU A 493 -11.47 31.01 14.84
CA GLU A 493 -11.95 32.02 13.91
C GLU A 493 -12.51 31.44 12.62
N GLN A 494 -12.04 30.27 12.19
CA GLN A 494 -12.62 29.56 11.03
C GLN A 494 -14.03 29.05 11.36
N GLY A 495 -14.22 28.51 12.58
CA GLY A 495 -15.53 28.08 13.06
C GLY A 495 -16.51 29.25 13.19
N GLU A 496 -16.05 30.39 13.71
CA GLU A 496 -16.85 31.62 13.80
C GLU A 496 -17.27 32.14 12.42
N ALA A 497 -16.33 32.13 11.45
CA ALA A 497 -16.59 32.57 10.09
C ALA A 497 -17.62 31.66 9.38
N LEU A 498 -17.50 30.33 9.59
CA LEU A 498 -18.47 29.36 9.07
C LEU A 498 -19.88 29.64 9.61
N VAL A 499 -20.02 29.80 10.93
CA VAL A 499 -21.31 30.07 11.57
C VAL A 499 -21.94 31.33 11.01
N LYS A 500 -21.15 32.42 10.92
CA LYS A 500 -21.62 33.70 10.36
C LYS A 500 -22.12 33.56 8.91
N LEU A 501 -21.34 32.92 8.06
CA LEU A 501 -21.66 32.73 6.64
C LEU A 501 -22.91 31.86 6.44
N LEU A 502 -23.09 30.81 7.23
CA LEU A 502 -24.23 29.91 7.13
C LEU A 502 -25.51 30.51 7.70
N ARG A 503 -25.40 31.30 8.76
CA ARG A 503 -26.53 32.05 9.31
C ARG A 503 -27.16 32.97 8.26
N ASP A 504 -26.38 33.72 7.51
CA ASP A 504 -26.84 34.62 6.45
C ASP A 504 -27.56 33.85 5.32
N ARG A 505 -27.44 32.50 5.28
CA ARG A 505 -28.08 31.56 4.34
C ARG A 505 -29.20 30.72 4.95
N GLN A 506 -29.71 31.10 6.11
CA GLN A 506 -30.77 30.39 6.83
C GLN A 506 -30.43 28.94 7.21
N VAL A 507 -29.14 28.65 7.45
CA VAL A 507 -28.66 27.36 7.97
C VAL A 507 -28.42 27.50 9.46
N ARG A 508 -29.06 26.63 10.25
CA ARG A 508 -28.79 26.51 11.68
C ARG A 508 -27.55 25.62 11.89
N VAL A 509 -26.61 26.16 12.62
CA VAL A 509 -25.37 25.43 12.98
C VAL A 509 -25.41 25.09 14.46
N ASP A 510 -25.36 23.83 14.79
CA ASP A 510 -25.17 23.35 16.16
C ASP A 510 -23.70 22.91 16.36
N TYR A 511 -23.18 23.12 17.55
CA TYR A 511 -21.83 22.71 17.96
C TYR A 511 -21.90 21.86 19.22
N PRO A 512 -22.08 20.55 19.11
CA PRO A 512 -22.14 19.65 20.27
C PRO A 512 -20.84 19.73 21.10
N LEU A 513 -20.95 20.21 22.33
CA LEU A 513 -19.78 20.43 23.19
C LEU A 513 -19.14 19.14 23.70
N GLU A 514 -19.85 18.01 23.57
CA GLU A 514 -19.43 16.66 23.95
C GLU A 514 -18.46 16.04 22.96
N GLN A 515 -18.33 16.57 21.76
CA GLN A 515 -17.36 16.11 20.77
C GLN A 515 -15.92 16.26 21.27
N THR A 516 -15.03 15.42 20.74
CA THR A 516 -13.60 15.42 21.09
C THR A 516 -12.73 15.25 19.83
N CYS A 517 -11.46 14.86 19.98
CA CYS A 517 -10.60 14.49 18.84
C CYS A 517 -11.29 13.45 17.95
N CYS A 518 -11.08 13.49 16.63
CA CYS A 518 -11.64 12.46 15.75
C CYS A 518 -11.07 11.05 15.96
N GLY A 519 -9.92 10.90 16.63
CA GLY A 519 -9.27 9.61 16.85
C GLY A 519 -8.21 9.23 15.80
N LEU A 520 -8.04 10.01 14.73
CA LEU A 520 -7.02 9.72 13.72
C LEU A 520 -5.60 9.59 14.27
N PRO A 521 -5.13 10.41 15.24
CA PRO A 521 -3.81 10.21 15.85
C PRO A 521 -3.66 8.85 16.51
N ALA A 522 -4.70 8.35 17.20
CA ALA A 522 -4.69 7.02 17.79
C ALA A 522 -4.57 5.94 16.71
N LYS A 523 -5.39 5.99 15.66
CA LYS A 523 -5.28 5.07 14.50
C LYS A 523 -3.89 5.11 13.88
N CYS A 524 -3.32 6.29 13.64
CA CYS A 524 -1.99 6.43 13.02
C CYS A 524 -0.87 5.80 13.87
N MET A 525 -1.05 5.74 15.18
CA MET A 525 -0.11 5.11 16.11
C MET A 525 -0.41 3.63 16.38
N GLY A 526 -1.34 2.99 15.64
CA GLY A 526 -1.73 1.60 15.83
C GLY A 526 -2.65 1.35 17.04
N GLU A 527 -3.10 2.41 17.75
CA GLU A 527 -4.00 2.30 18.91
C GLU A 527 -5.47 2.25 18.46
N LEU A 528 -5.84 1.17 17.79
CA LEU A 528 -7.16 1.03 17.16
C LEU A 528 -8.30 0.94 18.17
N ASP A 529 -8.07 0.30 19.32
CA ASP A 529 -9.07 0.25 20.40
C ASP A 529 -9.37 1.63 20.95
N LEU A 530 -8.32 2.45 21.13
CA LEU A 530 -8.49 3.85 21.52
C LEU A 530 -9.22 4.65 20.44
N ALA A 531 -8.90 4.43 19.16
CA ALA A 531 -9.61 5.08 18.05
C ALA A 531 -11.10 4.71 18.05
N ARG A 532 -11.44 3.44 18.36
CA ARG A 532 -12.83 2.96 18.51
C ARG A 532 -13.53 3.63 19.68
N GLU A 533 -12.90 3.69 20.86
CA GLU A 533 -13.47 4.37 22.04
C GLU A 533 -13.78 5.85 21.74
N VAL A 534 -12.86 6.54 21.07
CA VAL A 534 -13.03 7.94 20.69
C VAL A 534 -14.12 8.12 19.63
N ALA A 535 -14.22 7.20 18.66
CA ALA A 535 -15.28 7.20 17.66
C ALA A 535 -16.66 7.01 18.28
N LEU A 536 -16.81 6.09 19.24
CA LEU A 536 -18.04 5.90 20.02
C LEU A 536 -18.45 7.16 20.78
N GLN A 537 -17.50 7.87 21.38
CA GLN A 537 -17.76 9.11 22.09
C GLN A 537 -18.27 10.20 21.14
N ASN A 538 -17.67 10.36 19.98
CA ASN A 538 -18.12 11.33 18.98
C ASN A 538 -19.47 10.96 18.38
N LEU A 539 -19.75 9.67 18.15
CA LEU A 539 -21.04 9.19 17.65
C LEU A 539 -22.20 9.47 18.65
N ARG A 540 -21.92 9.43 19.97
CA ARG A 540 -22.90 9.83 20.98
C ARG A 540 -23.14 11.33 21.02
N ALA A 541 -22.11 12.13 20.74
CA ALA A 541 -22.20 13.59 20.71
C ALA A 541 -22.88 14.12 19.42
N LEU A 542 -22.83 13.35 18.34
CA LEU A 542 -23.28 13.70 16.99
C LEU A 542 -24.26 12.62 16.52
N ASP A 543 -25.49 12.58 17.07
CA ASP A 543 -26.49 11.65 16.54
C ASP A 543 -26.87 12.07 15.11
N PRO A 544 -26.62 11.21 14.11
CA PRO A 544 -26.92 11.57 12.72
C PRO A 544 -28.40 11.79 12.45
N ALA A 545 -29.30 11.35 13.33
CA ALA A 545 -30.73 11.60 13.19
C ALA A 545 -31.13 13.07 13.40
N ASP A 546 -30.31 13.83 14.15
CA ASP A 546 -30.63 15.21 14.54
C ASP A 546 -30.24 16.25 13.49
N TYR A 547 -29.50 15.87 12.44
CA TYR A 547 -28.90 16.81 11.50
C TYR A 547 -29.11 16.39 10.04
N ASP A 548 -29.27 17.36 9.15
CA ASP A 548 -29.29 17.12 7.72
C ASP A 548 -27.87 16.78 7.19
N GLN A 549 -26.86 17.53 7.65
CA GLN A 549 -25.45 17.32 7.33
C GLN A 549 -24.57 17.54 8.56
N ILE A 550 -23.37 16.96 8.54
CA ILE A 550 -22.33 17.18 9.54
C ILE A 550 -21.12 17.76 8.83
N LEU A 551 -20.79 19.00 9.18
CA LEU A 551 -19.75 19.76 8.48
C LEU A 551 -18.43 19.71 9.23
N THR A 552 -17.36 19.71 8.49
CA THR A 552 -16.00 19.87 9.05
C THR A 552 -15.18 20.85 8.23
N LEU A 553 -14.26 21.55 8.90
CA LEU A 553 -13.21 22.38 8.30
C LEU A 553 -11.85 21.66 8.29
N CYS A 554 -11.81 20.41 8.77
CA CYS A 554 -10.59 19.61 8.85
C CYS A 554 -10.72 18.36 7.98
N ALA A 555 -10.11 18.36 6.80
CA ALA A 555 -10.13 17.23 5.87
C ALA A 555 -9.70 15.91 6.51
N SER A 556 -8.73 15.93 7.43
CA SER A 556 -8.27 14.73 8.14
C SER A 556 -9.32 14.17 9.09
N CYS A 557 -10.07 15.03 9.77
CA CYS A 557 -11.18 14.60 10.62
C CYS A 557 -12.33 14.04 9.79
N GLY A 558 -12.73 14.75 8.73
CA GLY A 558 -13.81 14.33 7.84
C GLY A 558 -13.52 12.99 7.18
N SER A 559 -12.36 12.85 6.56
CA SER A 559 -11.93 11.59 5.96
C SER A 559 -11.90 10.43 6.97
N HIS A 560 -11.40 10.68 8.19
CA HIS A 560 -11.37 9.64 9.21
C HIS A 560 -12.77 9.20 9.66
N ILE A 561 -13.68 10.14 9.83
CA ILE A 561 -15.08 9.84 10.19
C ILE A 561 -15.79 9.12 9.03
N LYS A 562 -15.68 9.63 7.81
CA LYS A 562 -16.34 9.07 6.61
C LYS A 562 -15.85 7.66 6.29
N GLU A 563 -14.53 7.46 6.26
CA GLU A 563 -13.89 6.25 5.78
C GLU A 563 -13.66 5.18 6.86
N THR A 564 -13.44 5.61 8.10
CA THR A 564 -12.93 4.69 9.13
C THR A 564 -13.94 4.37 10.23
N TYR A 565 -14.80 5.31 10.65
CA TYR A 565 -15.80 5.02 11.70
C TYR A 565 -16.72 3.86 11.35
N PRO A 566 -17.28 3.75 10.12
CA PRO A 566 -18.10 2.60 9.76
C PRO A 566 -17.39 1.26 9.93
N LEU A 567 -16.07 1.22 9.66
CA LEU A 567 -15.27 -0.01 9.77
C LEU A 567 -14.89 -0.31 11.22
N LEU A 568 -14.43 0.70 11.98
CA LEU A 568 -14.08 0.54 13.40
C LEU A 568 -15.26 0.08 14.25
N LEU A 569 -16.47 0.52 13.90
CA LEU A 569 -17.69 0.27 14.68
C LEU A 569 -18.61 -0.78 14.05
N ALA A 570 -18.17 -1.45 12.97
CA ALA A 570 -18.99 -2.43 12.24
C ALA A 570 -19.48 -3.58 13.11
N ARG A 571 -18.68 -4.00 14.09
CA ARG A 571 -18.97 -5.15 14.96
C ARG A 571 -19.81 -4.80 16.21
N GLU A 572 -20.07 -3.51 16.44
CA GLU A 572 -20.86 -3.04 17.58
C GLU A 572 -22.37 -3.09 17.24
N PRO A 573 -23.17 -3.90 17.92
CA PRO A 573 -24.61 -4.02 17.62
C PRO A 573 -25.34 -2.67 17.70
N GLY A 574 -26.10 -2.31 16.65
CA GLY A 574 -26.85 -1.06 16.54
C GLY A 574 -25.99 0.19 16.26
N VAL A 575 -24.70 0.16 16.62
CA VAL A 575 -23.78 1.30 16.47
C VAL A 575 -23.25 1.41 15.04
N GLY A 576 -22.96 0.28 14.39
CA GLY A 576 -22.46 0.26 13.02
C GLY A 576 -23.39 0.92 12.00
N VAL A 577 -24.71 0.83 12.19
CA VAL A 577 -25.70 1.53 11.36
C VAL A 577 -25.58 3.04 11.54
N LYS A 578 -25.57 3.52 12.79
CA LYS A 578 -25.42 4.95 13.10
C LYS A 578 -24.06 5.48 12.59
N ALA A 579 -22.99 4.70 12.67
CA ALA A 579 -21.69 5.09 12.15
C ALA A 579 -21.70 5.28 10.62
N ARG A 580 -22.40 4.42 9.87
CA ARG A 580 -22.61 4.58 8.43
C ARG A 580 -23.47 5.80 8.10
N GLN A 581 -24.52 6.07 8.88
CA GLN A 581 -25.35 7.26 8.72
C GLN A 581 -24.56 8.54 8.99
N LEU A 582 -23.74 8.57 10.05
CA LEU A 582 -22.83 9.68 10.36
C LEU A 582 -21.87 9.93 9.20
N ALA A 583 -21.24 8.86 8.68
CA ALA A 583 -20.30 8.91 7.57
C ALA A 583 -20.96 9.45 6.28
N ALA A 584 -22.18 9.03 5.99
CA ALA A 584 -22.94 9.48 4.82
C ALA A 584 -23.29 10.97 4.89
N LYS A 585 -23.52 11.52 6.09
CA LYS A 585 -23.80 12.94 6.31
C LYS A 585 -22.56 13.81 6.52
N MET A 586 -21.37 13.20 6.64
CA MET A 586 -20.11 13.95 6.82
C MET A 586 -19.66 14.61 5.52
N MET A 587 -19.50 15.93 5.55
CA MET A 587 -19.14 16.72 4.38
C MET A 587 -18.10 17.79 4.73
N ASP A 588 -17.21 18.10 3.79
CA ASP A 588 -16.37 19.30 3.85
C ASP A 588 -17.21 20.56 3.66
N PHE A 589 -16.82 21.63 4.34
CA PHE A 589 -17.55 22.88 4.27
C PHE A 589 -17.60 23.48 2.85
N SER A 590 -16.52 23.34 2.07
CA SER A 590 -16.49 23.84 0.69
C SER A 590 -17.48 23.07 -0.21
N SER A 591 -17.52 21.74 -0.09
CA SER A 591 -18.51 20.91 -0.79
C SER A 591 -19.94 21.26 -0.37
N PHE A 592 -20.19 21.52 0.90
CA PHE A 592 -21.50 21.94 1.36
C PHE A 592 -21.95 23.26 0.71
N LEU A 593 -21.05 24.24 0.59
CA LEU A 593 -21.36 25.49 -0.10
C LEU A 593 -21.72 25.30 -1.58
N THR A 594 -20.92 24.49 -2.29
CA THR A 594 -21.07 24.33 -3.75
C THR A 594 -22.14 23.32 -4.14
N GLU A 595 -22.26 22.22 -3.42
CA GLU A 595 -23.14 21.09 -3.79
C GLU A 595 -24.53 21.18 -3.17
N VAL A 596 -24.63 21.65 -1.91
CA VAL A 596 -25.91 21.74 -1.20
C VAL A 596 -26.52 23.12 -1.30
N LEU A 597 -25.77 24.15 -0.95
CA LEU A 597 -26.27 25.54 -1.00
C LEU A 597 -26.18 26.15 -2.39
N LYS A 598 -25.48 25.54 -3.34
CA LYS A 598 -25.31 25.99 -4.72
C LYS A 598 -24.77 27.43 -4.81
N VAL A 599 -23.89 27.81 -3.88
CA VAL A 599 -23.27 29.13 -3.85
C VAL A 599 -22.35 29.29 -5.05
N SER A 600 -22.54 30.36 -5.82
CA SER A 600 -21.71 30.63 -6.98
C SER A 600 -20.48 31.49 -6.62
N PRO A 601 -19.37 31.40 -7.38
CA PRO A 601 -18.20 32.25 -7.16
C PRO A 601 -18.47 33.73 -7.21
N GLU A 602 -19.48 34.17 -7.99
CA GLU A 602 -19.89 35.57 -8.17
C GLU A 602 -20.51 36.19 -6.90
N GLU A 603 -20.98 35.34 -5.97
CA GLU A 603 -21.49 35.81 -4.68
C GLU A 603 -20.39 36.31 -3.74
N PHE A 604 -19.12 36.06 -4.09
CA PHE A 604 -17.95 36.47 -3.29
C PHE A 604 -17.25 37.66 -3.91
N LEU A 605 -16.84 38.61 -3.08
CA LEU A 605 -16.02 39.73 -3.53
C LEU A 605 -14.62 39.22 -3.95
N ALA A 606 -14.30 39.42 -5.22
CA ALA A 606 -12.96 39.14 -5.73
C ALA A 606 -11.92 40.02 -5.02
N ARG A 607 -10.92 39.40 -4.41
CA ARG A 607 -9.77 40.11 -3.85
C ARG A 607 -8.54 39.81 -4.69
N ASN A 608 -7.90 40.82 -5.20
CA ASN A 608 -6.70 40.69 -6.03
C ASN A 608 -5.48 40.31 -5.18
N ARG A 609 -5.43 39.05 -4.71
CA ARG A 609 -4.34 38.49 -3.91
C ARG A 609 -3.82 37.22 -4.53
N LYS A 610 -2.48 37.06 -4.57
CA LYS A 610 -1.87 35.77 -4.91
C LYS A 610 -2.02 34.83 -3.72
N VAL A 611 -2.55 33.65 -3.96
CA VAL A 611 -2.71 32.59 -2.97
C VAL A 611 -2.11 31.29 -3.50
N ALA A 612 -1.54 30.49 -2.62
CA ALA A 612 -1.15 29.11 -2.90
C ALA A 612 -2.17 28.18 -2.25
N TYR A 613 -2.71 27.25 -3.03
CA TYR A 613 -3.61 26.23 -2.52
C TYR A 613 -2.86 24.91 -2.37
N HIS A 614 -2.86 24.37 -1.14
CA HIS A 614 -2.41 23.01 -0.88
C HIS A 614 -3.63 22.08 -0.93
N ALA A 615 -3.64 21.13 -1.88
CA ALA A 615 -4.67 20.09 -1.96
C ALA A 615 -4.39 18.99 -0.92
N PRO A 616 -5.11 18.95 0.23
CA PRO A 616 -4.81 17.98 1.28
C PRO A 616 -5.17 16.56 0.83
N CYS A 617 -4.29 15.58 1.13
CA CYS A 617 -4.51 14.19 0.75
C CYS A 617 -5.88 13.64 1.18
N HIS A 618 -6.30 13.96 2.40
CA HIS A 618 -7.58 13.50 2.94
C HIS A 618 -8.80 14.20 2.34
N LEU A 619 -8.66 15.44 1.86
CA LEU A 619 -9.71 16.10 1.10
C LEU A 619 -9.89 15.41 -0.26
N CYS A 620 -8.78 15.29 -0.99
CA CYS A 620 -8.81 14.78 -2.37
C CYS A 620 -9.11 13.28 -2.51
N ARG A 621 -8.90 12.47 -1.47
CA ARG A 621 -9.01 10.99 -1.55
C ARG A 621 -9.92 10.37 -0.50
N GLY A 622 -10.30 11.12 0.50
CA GLY A 622 -11.07 10.60 1.65
C GLY A 622 -12.43 11.25 1.85
N LEU A 623 -12.68 12.40 1.21
CA LEU A 623 -13.96 13.11 1.28
C LEU A 623 -14.68 13.16 -0.08
N GLN A 624 -14.11 12.56 -1.09
CA GLN A 624 -14.74 12.38 -2.40
C GLN A 624 -16.01 11.56 -2.31
#